data_1d1e7236c030841ae34e65c4ccb804df
#
_entry.id   1d1e7236c030841ae34e65c4ccb804df
#
_cell.length_a   1.000
_cell.length_b   1.000
_cell.length_c   1.000
_cell.angle_alpha   90.00
_cell.angle_beta   90.00
_cell.angle_gamma   90.00
#
_symmetry.space_group_name_H-M   'P 1'
#
loop_
_entity.id
_entity.type
_entity.pdbx_description
1 polymer ?
#
loop_
_entity_poly.entity_id
_entity_poly.type
_entity_poly.pdbx_seq_one_letter_code
_entity_poly.pdbx_strand_id
1 'polypeptide(L)'
;TDGSAGIVYRIIGSRSSSLAPAEGDGTSANPYKISSIDDLNLIQANQGAYYRLTKNISTDGRTNFSASYFSGTLDGAGFTITGLQKPLIQQNAGTIKDLNIVADFDYDSHDIHGVVAQYNTGKIQDCRVTGTVTGHMGSTSSMSHPAFGGIVGENEVAGTISGCSSGVNISISMTATDSYVGGIAGVNIGTIEKCVAGGNLSVTQANGNSYQVYLGGIAGR
;
A
#
# COMPACT_ATOMS: atom_id res chain seq x y z
N THR A 1 -25.60 -62.93 -4.92
CA THR A 1 -24.42 -62.18 -4.46
C THR A 1 -24.48 -60.80 -5.05
N ASP A 2 -25.06 -59.90 -4.27
CA ASP A 2 -25.24 -58.51 -4.58
C ASP A 2 -23.94 -57.77 -4.22
N GLY A 3 -23.24 -57.31 -5.23
CA GLY A 3 -22.03 -56.52 -5.10
C GLY A 3 -22.31 -55.02 -5.17
N SER A 4 -22.93 -54.47 -4.14
CA SER A 4 -23.08 -53.02 -4.04
C SER A 4 -21.74 -52.38 -3.70
N ALA A 5 -21.09 -51.80 -4.69
CA ALA A 5 -19.93 -50.93 -4.48
C ALA A 5 -20.37 -49.64 -3.77
N GLY A 6 -20.13 -49.58 -2.48
CA GLY A 6 -20.37 -48.37 -1.70
C GLY A 6 -19.45 -47.25 -2.17
N ILE A 7 -20.03 -46.18 -2.70
CA ILE A 7 -19.30 -44.96 -3.01
C ILE A 7 -18.94 -44.28 -1.69
N VAL A 8 -17.68 -44.34 -1.30
CA VAL A 8 -17.16 -43.59 -0.17
C VAL A 8 -16.98 -42.13 -0.58
N TYR A 9 -17.90 -41.29 -0.20
CA TYR A 9 -17.70 -39.84 -0.31
C TYR A 9 -16.71 -39.43 0.77
N ARG A 10 -15.48 -39.13 0.34
CA ARG A 10 -14.53 -38.44 1.19
C ARG A 10 -15.01 -37.00 1.29
N ILE A 11 -15.64 -36.65 2.39
CA ILE A 11 -15.90 -35.25 2.73
C ILE A 11 -14.53 -34.63 2.95
N ILE A 12 -14.00 -33.97 1.91
CA ILE A 12 -12.89 -33.05 2.09
C ILE A 12 -13.52 -31.89 2.88
N GLY A 13 -13.37 -31.93 4.19
CA GLY A 13 -13.82 -30.84 5.04
C GLY A 13 -13.27 -29.55 4.45
N SER A 14 -14.16 -28.61 4.17
CA SER A 14 -13.78 -27.23 3.97
C SER A 14 -12.88 -26.86 5.15
N ARG A 15 -11.59 -26.67 4.90
CA ARG A 15 -10.74 -26.02 5.87
C ARG A 15 -11.37 -24.65 6.08
N SER A 16 -12.12 -24.49 7.15
CA SER A 16 -12.21 -23.21 7.80
C SER A 16 -10.75 -22.81 8.02
N SER A 17 -10.25 -21.90 7.20
CA SER A 17 -8.97 -21.27 7.43
C SER A 17 -9.16 -20.35 8.64
N SER A 18 -9.21 -20.92 9.84
CA SER A 18 -8.71 -20.21 10.99
C SER A 18 -7.24 -20.01 10.64
N LEU A 19 -6.86 -18.81 10.22
CA LEU A 19 -5.47 -18.39 10.12
C LEU A 19 -4.83 -18.85 11.43
N ALA A 20 -3.86 -19.78 11.36
CA ALA A 20 -3.08 -20.12 12.52
C ALA A 20 -2.53 -18.79 13.04
N PRO A 21 -2.68 -18.46 14.32
CA PRO A 21 -2.19 -17.19 14.83
C PRO A 21 -0.72 -17.09 14.47
N ALA A 22 -0.33 -15.95 13.89
CA ALA A 22 1.09 -15.66 13.68
C ALA A 22 1.80 -15.82 15.01
N GLU A 23 3.03 -16.31 14.97
CA GLU A 23 3.86 -16.37 16.17
C GLU A 23 3.96 -14.97 16.79
N GLY A 24 3.84 -14.87 18.11
CA GLY A 24 3.75 -13.61 18.85
C GLY A 24 2.35 -13.39 19.46
N ASP A 25 2.20 -12.33 20.21
CA ASP A 25 0.94 -11.92 20.85
C ASP A 25 0.48 -10.51 20.45
N GLY A 26 1.21 -9.86 19.53
CA GLY A 26 0.90 -8.54 19.02
C GLY A 26 1.25 -7.38 19.94
N THR A 27 1.98 -7.64 21.04
CA THR A 27 2.53 -6.59 21.90
C THR A 27 3.86 -6.05 21.33
N SER A 28 4.31 -4.91 21.83
CA SER A 28 5.63 -4.36 21.48
C SER A 28 6.79 -5.25 21.90
N ALA A 29 6.64 -6.03 22.96
CA ALA A 29 7.65 -6.96 23.44
C ALA A 29 7.67 -8.29 22.66
N ASN A 30 6.53 -8.69 22.09
CA ASN A 30 6.36 -9.92 21.34
C ASN A 30 5.43 -9.70 20.14
N PRO A 31 5.87 -8.97 19.10
CA PRO A 31 5.05 -8.64 17.94
C PRO A 31 4.63 -9.90 17.16
N TYR A 32 3.49 -9.83 16.48
CA TYR A 32 3.11 -10.87 15.53
C TYR A 32 4.16 -10.97 14.44
N LYS A 33 4.67 -12.18 14.21
CA LYS A 33 5.66 -12.46 13.17
C LYS A 33 4.97 -12.68 11.84
N ILE A 34 5.33 -11.88 10.86
CA ILE A 34 4.77 -11.92 9.52
C ILE A 34 5.77 -12.61 8.59
N SER A 35 5.38 -13.73 8.03
CA SER A 35 6.20 -14.55 7.14
C SER A 35 5.54 -14.90 5.81
N SER A 36 4.28 -14.52 5.63
CA SER A 36 3.49 -14.81 4.44
C SER A 36 2.47 -13.72 4.16
N ILE A 37 1.89 -13.74 2.96
CA ILE A 37 0.76 -12.87 2.62
C ILE A 37 -0.46 -13.16 3.50
N ASP A 38 -0.63 -14.41 3.92
CA ASP A 38 -1.75 -14.77 4.80
C ASP A 38 -1.58 -14.17 6.20
N ASP A 39 -0.33 -14.05 6.69
CA ASP A 39 -0.03 -13.36 7.96
C ASP A 39 -0.31 -11.85 7.85
N LEU A 40 -0.07 -11.22 6.69
CA LEU A 40 -0.41 -9.81 6.49
C LEU A 40 -1.92 -9.55 6.68
N ASN A 41 -2.78 -10.53 6.39
CA ASN A 41 -4.22 -10.38 6.61
C ASN A 41 -4.59 -10.21 8.09
N LEU A 42 -3.72 -10.59 9.03
CA LEU A 42 -3.94 -10.36 10.46
C LEU A 42 -4.01 -8.86 10.80
N ILE A 43 -3.38 -8.00 10.00
CA ILE A 43 -3.44 -6.54 10.18
C ILE A 43 -4.89 -6.04 10.12
N GLN A 44 -5.72 -6.63 9.27
CA GLN A 44 -7.14 -6.26 9.19
C GLN A 44 -7.93 -6.65 10.43
N ALA A 45 -7.57 -7.76 11.07
CA ALA A 45 -8.24 -8.24 12.26
C ALA A 45 -7.79 -7.52 13.55
N ASN A 46 -6.52 -7.09 13.61
CA ASN A 46 -5.90 -6.49 14.80
C ASN A 46 -5.14 -5.21 14.43
N GLN A 47 -5.85 -4.19 14.00
CA GLN A 47 -5.30 -2.96 13.41
C GLN A 47 -4.36 -2.17 14.34
N GLY A 48 -4.47 -2.35 15.65
CA GLY A 48 -3.64 -1.66 16.66
C GLY A 48 -2.45 -2.46 17.18
N ALA A 49 -2.22 -3.68 16.68
CA ALA A 49 -1.16 -4.54 17.19
C ALA A 49 0.22 -4.21 16.60
N TYR A 50 1.24 -4.84 17.16
CA TYR A 50 2.61 -4.78 16.68
C TYR A 50 2.90 -5.98 15.78
N TYR A 51 3.49 -5.70 14.60
CA TYR A 51 3.84 -6.66 13.56
C TYR A 51 5.30 -6.51 13.19
N ARG A 52 5.97 -7.64 12.91
CA ARG A 52 7.32 -7.65 12.41
C ARG A 52 7.50 -8.67 11.31
N LEU A 53 8.04 -8.24 10.17
CA LEU A 53 8.42 -9.16 9.11
C LEU A 53 9.62 -10.01 9.55
N THR A 54 9.62 -11.28 9.14
CA THR A 54 10.70 -12.23 9.43
C THR A 54 11.39 -12.73 8.17
N LYS A 55 10.83 -12.43 6.99
CA LYS A 55 11.41 -12.70 5.67
C LYS A 55 10.75 -11.82 4.61
N ASN A 56 11.29 -11.86 3.40
CA ASN A 56 10.65 -11.25 2.24
C ASN A 56 9.32 -11.95 1.94
N ILE A 57 8.34 -11.17 1.50
CA ILE A 57 6.99 -11.64 1.18
C ILE A 57 6.69 -11.31 -0.27
N SER A 58 6.24 -12.31 -1.04
CA SER A 58 5.61 -12.12 -2.34
C SER A 58 4.09 -12.21 -2.18
N THR A 59 3.37 -11.28 -2.81
CA THR A 59 1.91 -11.37 -2.86
C THR A 59 1.44 -12.33 -3.94
N ASP A 60 2.34 -12.83 -4.81
CA ASP A 60 2.08 -13.77 -5.91
C ASP A 60 0.89 -13.34 -6.80
N GLY A 61 0.77 -12.02 -7.03
CA GLY A 61 -0.33 -11.45 -7.80
C GLY A 61 -1.70 -11.54 -7.09
N ARG A 62 -1.74 -11.85 -5.81
CA ARG A 62 -2.95 -11.75 -4.99
C ARG A 62 -3.28 -10.27 -4.78
N THR A 63 -4.16 -9.76 -5.62
CA THR A 63 -4.45 -8.34 -5.84
C THR A 63 -5.14 -7.63 -4.68
N ASN A 64 -5.56 -8.34 -3.64
CA ASN A 64 -6.58 -7.82 -2.71
C ASN A 64 -6.09 -7.49 -1.31
N PHE A 65 -4.77 -7.57 -1.05
CA PHE A 65 -4.30 -7.12 0.25
C PHE A 65 -4.19 -5.59 0.27
N SER A 66 -5.01 -4.98 1.10
CA SER A 66 -4.89 -3.59 1.53
C SER A 66 -5.66 -3.46 2.84
N ALA A 67 -4.98 -3.19 3.93
CA ALA A 67 -5.67 -2.95 5.20
C ALA A 67 -6.39 -1.60 5.16
N SER A 68 -7.67 -1.58 5.54
CA SER A 68 -8.47 -0.35 5.47
C SER A 68 -8.01 0.71 6.46
N TYR A 69 -7.57 0.30 7.65
CA TYR A 69 -7.08 1.18 8.70
C TYR A 69 -5.95 0.50 9.48
N PHE A 70 -4.98 1.28 9.95
CA PHE A 70 -3.88 0.78 10.75
C PHE A 70 -3.44 1.80 11.78
N SER A 71 -3.42 1.43 13.06
CA SER A 71 -2.99 2.29 14.17
C SER A 71 -1.88 1.65 15.04
N GLY A 72 -1.42 0.46 14.65
CA GLY A 72 -0.36 -0.28 15.32
C GLY A 72 1.05 0.09 14.87
N THR A 73 1.95 -0.86 14.96
CA THR A 73 3.32 -0.75 14.42
C THR A 73 3.60 -1.90 13.47
N LEU A 74 4.01 -1.59 12.25
CA LEU A 74 4.53 -2.55 11.27
C LEU A 74 6.02 -2.29 11.07
N ASP A 75 6.85 -3.20 11.60
CA ASP A 75 8.30 -3.21 11.45
C ASP A 75 8.68 -4.16 10.31
N GLY A 76 9.12 -3.61 9.19
CA GLY A 76 9.59 -4.38 8.05
C GLY A 76 10.92 -5.09 8.30
N ALA A 77 11.67 -4.69 9.34
CA ALA A 77 12.97 -5.26 9.70
C ALA A 77 13.97 -5.35 8.52
N GLY A 78 13.83 -4.46 7.55
CA GLY A 78 14.64 -4.45 6.31
C GLY A 78 14.18 -5.44 5.25
N PHE A 79 13.14 -6.23 5.49
CA PHE A 79 12.60 -7.17 4.50
C PHE A 79 11.74 -6.45 3.45
N THR A 80 11.48 -7.17 2.35
CA THR A 80 10.79 -6.63 1.18
C THR A 80 9.44 -7.31 0.97
N ILE A 81 8.43 -6.51 0.64
CA ILE A 81 7.15 -6.97 0.09
C ILE A 81 7.16 -6.68 -1.42
N THR A 82 6.84 -7.69 -2.23
CA THR A 82 6.77 -7.60 -3.69
C THR A 82 5.39 -7.96 -4.22
N GLY A 83 5.04 -7.43 -5.40
CA GLY A 83 3.81 -7.77 -6.11
C GLY A 83 2.54 -7.14 -5.53
N LEU A 84 2.66 -6.10 -4.71
CA LEU A 84 1.49 -5.30 -4.32
C LEU A 84 0.91 -4.61 -5.56
N GLN A 85 -0.40 -4.66 -5.67
CA GLN A 85 -1.18 -4.00 -6.73
C GLN A 85 -2.13 -2.92 -6.18
N LYS A 86 -2.06 -2.67 -4.88
CA LYS A 86 -2.82 -1.65 -4.15
C LYS A 86 -1.96 -1.10 -3.02
N PRO A 87 -2.28 0.07 -2.47
CA PRO A 87 -1.63 0.56 -1.25
C PRO A 87 -1.63 -0.51 -0.16
N LEU A 88 -0.50 -0.66 0.54
CA LEU A 88 -0.40 -1.62 1.64
C LEU A 88 -1.45 -1.30 2.72
N ILE A 89 -1.67 -0.03 3.00
CA ILE A 89 -2.64 0.47 3.98
C ILE A 89 -3.48 1.58 3.32
N GLN A 90 -4.79 1.61 3.54
CA GLN A 90 -5.61 2.74 3.08
C GLN A 90 -5.44 3.95 4.01
N GLN A 91 -5.64 3.77 5.31
CA GLN A 91 -5.45 4.84 6.30
C GLN A 91 -4.43 4.42 7.36
N ASN A 92 -3.28 5.07 7.36
CA ASN A 92 -2.25 4.86 8.38
C ASN A 92 -2.35 5.92 9.48
N ALA A 93 -2.68 5.51 10.70
CA ALA A 93 -2.61 6.31 11.91
C ALA A 93 -1.53 5.76 12.91
N GLY A 94 -0.87 4.67 12.53
CA GLY A 94 0.17 4.00 13.30
C GLY A 94 1.59 4.33 12.84
N THR A 95 2.47 3.38 12.99
CA THR A 95 3.87 3.48 12.56
C THR A 95 4.20 2.35 11.58
N ILE A 96 4.71 2.71 10.40
CA ILE A 96 5.27 1.78 9.41
C ILE A 96 6.74 2.13 9.28
N LYS A 97 7.63 1.16 9.49
CA LYS A 97 9.07 1.45 9.48
C LYS A 97 9.91 0.32 8.93
N ASP A 98 11.13 0.66 8.52
CA ASP A 98 12.16 -0.29 8.09
C ASP A 98 11.66 -1.30 7.03
N LEU A 99 10.78 -0.86 6.12
CA LEU A 99 10.10 -1.70 5.13
C LEU A 99 10.52 -1.35 3.72
N ASN A 100 10.87 -2.38 2.95
CA ASN A 100 11.06 -2.24 1.50
C ASN A 100 9.82 -2.72 0.74
N ILE A 101 9.42 -2.00 -0.31
CA ILE A 101 8.32 -2.40 -1.18
C ILE A 101 8.77 -2.29 -2.64
N VAL A 102 8.48 -3.31 -3.42
CA VAL A 102 8.54 -3.25 -4.89
C VAL A 102 7.12 -3.20 -5.42
N ALA A 103 6.74 -2.05 -5.93
CA ALA A 103 5.41 -1.79 -6.49
C ALA A 103 5.35 -2.27 -7.94
N ASP A 104 4.19 -2.80 -8.32
CA ASP A 104 3.82 -3.11 -9.70
C ASP A 104 2.33 -2.81 -9.85
N PHE A 105 2.00 -1.53 -9.87
CA PHE A 105 0.62 -1.07 -9.87
C PHE A 105 0.19 -0.69 -11.27
N ASP A 106 -1.00 -1.17 -11.66
CA ASP A 106 -1.72 -0.70 -12.82
C ASP A 106 -3.11 -0.26 -12.36
N TYR A 107 -3.32 1.05 -12.34
CA TYR A 107 -4.54 1.63 -11.80
C TYR A 107 -5.49 2.09 -12.90
N ASP A 108 -6.75 1.73 -12.73
CA ASP A 108 -7.87 2.43 -13.34
C ASP A 108 -8.76 2.95 -12.20
N SER A 109 -8.43 4.13 -11.67
CA SER A 109 -9.09 4.64 -10.46
C SER A 109 -9.09 6.17 -10.41
N HIS A 110 -10.03 6.71 -9.66
CA HIS A 110 -10.33 8.14 -9.52
C HIS A 110 -9.89 8.70 -8.17
N ASP A 111 -9.15 7.92 -7.38
CA ASP A 111 -8.88 8.18 -5.96
C ASP A 111 -7.45 8.67 -5.70
N ILE A 112 -7.20 8.91 -4.43
CA ILE A 112 -5.88 9.22 -3.89
C ILE A 112 -5.12 7.92 -3.66
N HIS A 113 -3.87 7.83 -4.12
CA HIS A 113 -3.06 6.62 -4.02
C HIS A 113 -1.61 6.90 -3.66
N GLY A 114 -1.06 6.02 -2.83
CA GLY A 114 0.36 5.88 -2.56
C GLY A 114 0.71 4.41 -2.43
N VAL A 115 1.97 4.05 -2.49
CA VAL A 115 2.38 2.64 -2.41
C VAL A 115 2.29 2.10 -0.99
N VAL A 116 2.74 2.87 0.00
CA VAL A 116 2.68 2.46 1.41
C VAL A 116 1.30 2.75 1.99
N ALA A 117 0.80 3.97 1.82
CA ALA A 117 -0.53 4.32 2.30
C ALA A 117 -1.26 5.26 1.35
N GLN A 118 -2.58 5.18 1.35
CA GLN A 118 -3.42 6.14 0.66
C GLN A 118 -3.45 7.46 1.43
N TYR A 119 -3.77 7.40 2.73
CA TYR A 119 -3.74 8.52 3.66
C TYR A 119 -2.81 8.23 4.84
N ASN A 120 -2.03 9.22 5.26
CA ASN A 120 -1.13 9.10 6.39
C ASN A 120 -1.37 10.19 7.42
N THR A 121 -1.87 9.81 8.60
CA THR A 121 -1.93 10.64 9.82
C THR A 121 -0.92 10.18 10.88
N GLY A 122 -0.24 9.07 10.65
CA GLY A 122 0.73 8.44 11.52
C GLY A 122 2.17 8.70 11.08
N LYS A 123 3.02 7.70 11.24
CA LYS A 123 4.44 7.78 10.91
C LYS A 123 4.83 6.74 9.87
N ILE A 124 5.61 7.16 8.88
CA ILE A 124 6.28 6.28 7.92
C ILE A 124 7.77 6.61 7.96
N GLN A 125 8.61 5.66 8.38
CA GLN A 125 10.01 5.90 8.71
C GLN A 125 10.92 4.88 8.05
N ASP A 126 12.04 5.34 7.49
CA ASP A 126 13.11 4.48 6.96
C ASP A 126 12.61 3.41 5.97
N CYS A 127 11.57 3.75 5.20
CA CYS A 127 10.98 2.88 4.20
C CYS A 127 11.57 3.18 2.82
N ARG A 128 11.72 2.12 2.01
CA ARG A 128 12.17 2.22 0.64
C ARG A 128 11.13 1.65 -0.31
N VAL A 129 10.71 2.44 -1.28
CA VAL A 129 9.77 2.01 -2.32
C VAL A 129 10.43 2.12 -3.68
N THR A 130 10.29 1.09 -4.51
CA THR A 130 10.79 1.04 -5.89
C THR A 130 9.75 0.38 -6.79
N GLY A 131 10.00 0.37 -8.10
CA GLY A 131 9.14 -0.31 -9.05
C GLY A 131 8.41 0.63 -9.99
N THR A 132 7.25 0.21 -10.47
CA THR A 132 6.50 0.93 -11.49
C THR A 132 5.04 1.08 -11.08
N VAL A 133 4.52 2.25 -11.38
CA VAL A 133 3.09 2.55 -11.24
C VAL A 133 2.62 3.13 -12.55
N THR A 134 1.70 2.43 -13.19
CA THR A 134 0.98 2.91 -14.37
C THR A 134 -0.49 3.08 -14.03
N GLY A 135 -1.20 3.89 -14.78
CA GLY A 135 -2.64 3.97 -14.59
C GLY A 135 -3.33 5.09 -15.32
N HIS A 136 -4.64 5.05 -15.19
CA HIS A 136 -5.53 6.06 -15.71
C HIS A 136 -6.31 6.70 -14.56
N MET A 137 -6.21 8.02 -14.45
CA MET A 137 -6.99 8.81 -13.51
C MET A 137 -8.05 9.58 -14.26
N GLY A 138 -9.28 9.08 -14.23
CA GLY A 138 -10.44 9.77 -14.79
C GLY A 138 -11.30 10.37 -13.68
N SER A 139 -12.11 11.38 -13.95
CA SER A 139 -13.10 11.87 -13.00
C SER A 139 -14.48 11.35 -13.36
N THR A 140 -15.18 10.77 -12.40
CA THR A 140 -16.59 10.42 -12.57
C THR A 140 -17.54 11.29 -11.74
N SER A 141 -17.05 12.11 -10.83
CA SER A 141 -17.87 13.10 -10.10
C SER A 141 -17.06 13.88 -9.07
N SER A 142 -17.44 15.09 -8.79
CA SER A 142 -17.28 16.02 -7.65
C SER A 142 -16.30 15.69 -6.52
N MET A 143 -15.45 14.70 -6.62
CA MET A 143 -14.43 14.42 -5.63
C MET A 143 -13.16 15.22 -5.94
N SER A 144 -12.70 15.81 -4.90
CA SER A 144 -11.44 16.48 -4.75
C SER A 144 -10.29 15.76 -5.45
N HIS A 145 -9.64 16.43 -6.33
CA HIS A 145 -8.29 16.28 -6.86
C HIS A 145 -7.60 14.91 -6.64
N PRO A 146 -7.55 14.04 -7.64
CA PRO A 146 -6.79 12.79 -7.54
C PRO A 146 -5.32 13.10 -7.24
N ALA A 147 -4.75 12.31 -6.32
CA ALA A 147 -3.39 12.50 -5.89
C ALA A 147 -2.63 11.18 -5.88
N PHE A 148 -1.40 11.20 -6.38
CA PHE A 148 -0.53 10.05 -6.37
C PHE A 148 0.86 10.38 -5.80
N GLY A 149 1.32 9.56 -4.85
CA GLY A 149 2.68 9.66 -4.32
C GLY A 149 3.41 8.32 -4.30
N GLY A 150 4.71 8.34 -4.49
CA GLY A 150 5.51 7.13 -4.46
C GLY A 150 5.52 6.44 -3.08
N ILE A 151 5.25 7.16 -2.01
CA ILE A 151 5.08 6.63 -0.65
C ILE A 151 3.61 6.72 -0.21
N VAL A 152 3.04 7.94 -0.21
CA VAL A 152 1.66 8.17 0.21
C VAL A 152 0.90 9.00 -0.82
N GLY A 153 -0.41 8.77 -0.93
CA GLY A 153 -1.28 9.63 -1.70
C GLY A 153 -1.42 11.01 -1.05
N GLU A 154 -1.81 11.04 0.20
CA GLU A 154 -1.92 12.25 1.00
C GLU A 154 -1.29 12.09 2.38
N ASN A 155 -0.37 13.00 2.73
CA ASN A 155 0.21 13.14 4.04
C ASN A 155 -0.52 14.25 4.80
N GLU A 156 -1.34 13.85 5.72
CA GLU A 156 -2.23 14.70 6.51
C GLU A 156 -1.46 15.53 7.55
N VAL A 157 -2.13 16.51 8.18
CA VAL A 157 -1.54 17.46 9.15
C VAL A 157 -0.70 16.77 10.24
N ALA A 158 -1.16 15.65 10.79
CA ALA A 158 -0.45 14.90 11.83
C ALA A 158 0.56 13.90 11.25
N GLY A 159 0.55 13.68 9.93
CA GLY A 159 1.38 12.68 9.26
C GLY A 159 2.85 13.08 9.20
N THR A 160 3.72 12.12 9.45
CA THR A 160 5.18 12.30 9.32
C THR A 160 5.77 11.22 8.42
N ILE A 161 6.56 11.63 7.43
CA ILE A 161 7.35 10.75 6.58
C ILE A 161 8.81 11.14 6.76
N SER A 162 9.65 10.23 7.27
CA SER A 162 11.04 10.52 7.58
C SER A 162 12.00 9.43 7.15
N GLY A 163 13.17 9.81 6.64
CA GLY A 163 14.23 8.87 6.24
C GLY A 163 13.86 7.95 5.07
N CYS A 164 12.76 8.23 4.37
CA CYS A 164 12.24 7.36 3.33
C CYS A 164 12.83 7.66 1.96
N SER A 165 12.86 6.65 1.10
CA SER A 165 13.24 6.81 -0.30
C SER A 165 12.21 6.21 -1.26
N SER A 166 11.90 6.95 -2.33
CA SER A 166 11.07 6.47 -3.43
C SER A 166 11.86 6.50 -4.73
N GLY A 167 12.00 5.34 -5.36
CA GLY A 167 12.51 5.17 -6.72
C GLY A 167 11.42 4.65 -7.66
N VAL A 168 10.17 4.98 -7.39
CA VAL A 168 9.03 4.53 -8.20
C VAL A 168 8.96 5.33 -9.49
N ASN A 169 8.88 4.62 -10.62
CA ASN A 169 8.51 5.23 -11.89
C ASN A 169 7.00 5.35 -11.98
N ILE A 170 6.50 6.56 -12.05
CA ILE A 170 5.08 6.86 -12.10
C ILE A 170 4.72 7.34 -13.50
N SER A 171 3.83 6.62 -14.18
CA SER A 171 3.31 6.97 -15.50
C SER A 171 1.78 6.94 -15.49
N ILE A 172 1.16 8.12 -15.44
CA ILE A 172 -0.28 8.25 -15.28
C ILE A 172 -0.88 9.04 -16.43
N SER A 173 -1.98 8.55 -16.98
CA SER A 173 -2.84 9.27 -17.93
C SER A 173 -4.01 9.90 -17.18
N MET A 174 -4.30 11.17 -17.43
CA MET A 174 -5.36 11.93 -16.75
C MET A 174 -6.39 12.49 -17.72
N THR A 175 -7.66 12.41 -17.35
CA THR A 175 -8.76 12.81 -18.23
C THR A 175 -9.66 13.93 -17.69
N ALA A 176 -9.62 14.30 -16.41
CA ALA A 176 -10.78 15.01 -15.94
C ALA A 176 -10.69 16.03 -14.79
N THR A 177 -9.63 16.15 -14.00
CA THR A 177 -9.56 17.12 -12.88
C THR A 177 -8.14 17.55 -12.59
N ASP A 178 -7.99 18.65 -11.85
CA ASP A 178 -6.68 19.01 -11.29
C ASP A 178 -6.12 17.84 -10.49
N SER A 179 -4.87 17.53 -10.68
CA SER A 179 -4.27 16.33 -10.15
C SER A 179 -2.88 16.59 -9.61
N TYR A 180 -2.52 15.88 -8.54
CA TYR A 180 -1.25 16.06 -7.84
C TYR A 180 -0.41 14.79 -7.89
N VAL A 181 0.81 14.87 -8.40
CA VAL A 181 1.73 13.73 -8.46
C VAL A 181 3.07 14.11 -7.85
N GLY A 182 3.51 13.35 -6.86
CA GLY A 182 4.78 13.57 -6.18
C GLY A 182 5.62 12.31 -6.03
N GLY A 183 6.91 12.46 -5.99
CA GLY A 183 7.81 11.33 -5.82
C GLY A 183 7.70 10.68 -4.43
N ILE A 184 7.30 11.43 -3.41
CA ILE A 184 7.02 10.93 -2.04
C ILE A 184 5.52 11.00 -1.76
N ALA A 185 4.89 12.17 -1.86
CA ALA A 185 3.48 12.38 -1.58
C ALA A 185 2.78 13.08 -2.75
N GLY A 186 1.56 12.66 -3.08
CA GLY A 186 0.72 13.41 -4.01
C GLY A 186 0.34 14.77 -3.43
N VAL A 187 -0.21 14.77 -2.23
CA VAL A 187 -0.48 15.97 -1.41
C VAL A 187 0.24 15.86 -0.08
N ASN A 188 0.89 16.94 0.36
CA ASN A 188 1.53 17.03 1.67
C ASN A 188 1.01 18.22 2.47
N ILE A 189 0.36 17.93 3.59
CA ILE A 189 -0.08 18.91 4.59
C ILE A 189 0.70 18.71 5.91
N GLY A 190 1.33 17.54 6.06
CA GLY A 190 2.11 17.12 7.22
C GLY A 190 3.61 17.41 7.07
N THR A 191 4.42 16.54 7.67
CA THR A 191 5.87 16.66 7.66
C THR A 191 6.51 15.62 6.75
N ILE A 192 7.40 16.06 5.85
CA ILE A 192 8.33 15.20 5.09
C ILE A 192 9.75 15.67 5.40
N GLU A 193 10.59 14.78 5.92
CA GLU A 193 11.95 15.13 6.28
C GLU A 193 12.94 14.01 5.92
N LYS A 194 14.14 14.39 5.49
CA LYS A 194 15.23 13.44 5.15
C LYS A 194 14.82 12.38 4.11
N CYS A 195 13.91 12.73 3.22
CA CYS A 195 13.40 11.82 2.19
C CYS A 195 14.07 12.11 0.84
N VAL A 196 14.18 11.08 0.03
CA VAL A 196 14.73 11.15 -1.33
C VAL A 196 13.73 10.57 -2.33
N ALA A 197 13.46 11.29 -3.40
CA ALA A 197 12.72 10.80 -4.55
C ALA A 197 13.65 10.75 -5.78
N GLY A 198 13.64 9.62 -6.50
CA GLY A 198 14.56 9.37 -7.62
C GLY A 198 13.93 8.63 -8.82
N GLY A 199 12.63 8.40 -8.81
CA GLY A 199 11.90 7.79 -9.93
C GLY A 199 11.52 8.82 -11.01
N ASN A 200 11.16 8.33 -12.19
CA ASN A 200 10.61 9.16 -13.26
C ASN A 200 9.13 9.42 -13.02
N LEU A 201 8.73 10.69 -13.11
CA LEU A 201 7.33 11.10 -13.08
C LEU A 201 6.88 11.50 -14.49
N SER A 202 5.92 10.79 -15.06
CA SER A 202 5.33 11.08 -16.37
C SER A 202 3.82 11.16 -16.21
N VAL A 203 3.26 12.29 -16.62
CA VAL A 203 1.80 12.47 -16.65
C VAL A 203 1.40 12.92 -18.03
N THR A 204 0.49 12.18 -18.66
CA THR A 204 -0.13 12.53 -19.92
C THR A 204 -1.55 13.00 -19.71
N GLN A 205 -1.89 14.14 -20.29
CA GLN A 205 -3.25 14.67 -20.28
C GLN A 205 -3.95 14.25 -21.56
N ALA A 206 -5.06 13.55 -21.44
CA ALA A 206 -5.85 13.18 -22.60
C ALA A 206 -6.79 14.32 -22.99
N ASN A 207 -6.67 14.74 -24.25
CA ASN A 207 -7.64 15.56 -25.01
C ASN A 207 -8.10 16.90 -24.38
N GLY A 208 -7.30 17.94 -24.57
CA GLY A 208 -7.79 19.32 -24.71
C GLY A 208 -8.53 19.95 -23.50
N ASN A 209 -8.51 19.33 -22.36
CA ASN A 209 -9.15 19.85 -21.16
C ASN A 209 -8.22 20.80 -20.40
N SER A 210 -8.79 21.87 -19.83
CA SER A 210 -8.06 22.93 -19.12
C SER A 210 -7.71 22.56 -17.67
N TYR A 211 -7.55 21.28 -17.36
CA TYR A 211 -7.18 20.84 -16.00
C TYR A 211 -5.68 20.98 -15.77
N GLN A 212 -5.30 21.27 -14.53
CA GLN A 212 -3.90 21.45 -14.16
C GLN A 212 -3.34 20.18 -13.54
N VAL A 213 -2.14 19.84 -13.96
CA VAL A 213 -1.36 18.76 -13.37
C VAL A 213 -0.20 19.37 -12.60
N TYR A 214 -0.14 19.07 -11.32
CA TYR A 214 0.93 19.51 -10.44
C TYR A 214 1.89 18.35 -10.21
N LEU A 215 3.10 18.50 -10.73
CA LEU A 215 4.17 17.52 -10.58
C LEU A 215 5.24 18.08 -9.66
N GLY A 216 5.57 17.34 -8.60
CA GLY A 216 6.64 17.68 -7.69
C GLY A 216 7.62 16.54 -7.47
N GLY A 217 8.91 16.84 -7.42
CA GLY A 217 9.91 15.81 -7.13
C GLY A 217 9.70 15.15 -5.76
N ILE A 218 9.21 15.89 -4.76
CA ILE A 218 8.86 15.38 -3.42
C ILE A 218 7.34 15.32 -3.27
N ALA A 219 6.64 16.44 -3.42
CA ALA A 219 5.18 16.50 -3.30
C ALA A 219 4.59 17.24 -4.51
N GLY A 220 3.41 16.81 -4.97
CA GLY A 220 2.66 17.50 -6.03
C GLY A 220 2.02 18.78 -5.51
N ARG A 221 1.63 18.79 -4.23
CA ARG A 221 1.08 19.95 -3.53
C ARG A 221 1.50 19.94 -2.09
#